data_59d46ddbc9c90cf5c26044f82c44c54b
#
_entry.id   59d46ddbc9c90cf5c26044f82c44c54b
#
_cell.length_a   1.000
_cell.length_b   1.000
_cell.length_c   1.000
_cell.angle_alpha   90.00
_cell.angle_beta   90.00
_cell.angle_gamma   90.00
#
_symmetry.space_group_name_H-M   'P 1'
#
loop_
_entity.id
_entity.type
_entity.pdbx_description
1 polymer ?
#
loop_
_entity_poly.entity_id
_entity_poly.type
_entity_poly.pdbx_seq_one_letter_code
_entity_poly.pdbx_strand_id
1 'polypeptide(L)'
;MVLAYLPLLFKAYHFTDQQIGFAIGLNSLSSILLVLPFGVFSDYFSPKRTLSLGALCYSSYFLLLIFLKEFYSLCFVVILGGVGAAAIRVILMSLYLKLIGPTRRGKKVAFLHLGGYLGFGLGPLVGGYIYETYGAGLLIKGALLLSLAIVLLTLLLQDPPPVVFSFKDYKRDVKEPNALFLMAVVFVLGTHFGTEQTTISLLMKEVIGMNKKEIGVVFFALGAWMAFLVPFAGMLMDKKHRVFFLLLLGLLISSSFQVITAFTNTFFSLLVVRMIHTLGDTLAILESDVLTGHFFPAARLGGNSGLIFCVRTLAIFMFAAFSGWLNHLWGYKMPFIINGIMVFAFSLTALLYRRSAAAPQVK
;
A
#
# COMPACT_ATOMS: atom_id res chain seq x y z
N MET A 1 -2.69 4.74 -11.87
CA MET A 1 -2.89 5.90 -12.76
C MET A 1 -3.44 7.10 -11.99
N VAL A 2 -4.71 7.13 -11.55
CA VAL A 2 -5.31 8.28 -10.84
C VAL A 2 -4.76 8.48 -9.43
N LEU A 3 -4.54 7.42 -8.66
CA LEU A 3 -4.18 7.51 -7.23
C LEU A 3 -2.95 8.39 -6.94
N ALA A 4 -1.93 8.35 -7.79
CA ALA A 4 -0.73 9.18 -7.64
C ALA A 4 -1.03 10.69 -7.77
N TYR A 5 -2.11 11.04 -8.45
CA TYR A 5 -2.54 12.43 -8.71
C TYR A 5 -3.76 12.85 -7.90
N LEU A 6 -4.28 11.97 -7.04
CA LEU A 6 -5.49 12.25 -6.27
C LEU A 6 -5.36 13.50 -5.38
N PRO A 7 -4.23 13.73 -4.67
CA PRO A 7 -4.03 14.98 -3.93
C PRO A 7 -4.05 16.21 -4.83
N LEU A 8 -3.42 16.14 -6.00
CA LEU A 8 -3.39 17.24 -6.97
C LEU A 8 -4.76 17.49 -7.59
N LEU A 9 -5.55 16.43 -7.84
CA LEU A 9 -6.92 16.54 -8.32
C LEU A 9 -7.81 17.24 -7.29
N PHE A 10 -7.72 16.85 -6.02
CA PHE A 10 -8.48 17.49 -4.93
C PHE A 10 -8.05 18.92 -4.69
N LYS A 11 -6.76 19.23 -4.83
CA LYS A 11 -6.25 20.60 -4.79
C LYS A 11 -6.84 21.45 -5.93
N ALA A 12 -6.94 20.87 -7.14
CA ALA A 12 -7.59 21.54 -8.28
C ALA A 12 -9.10 21.74 -8.10
N TYR A 13 -9.74 20.99 -7.19
CA TYR A 13 -11.13 21.21 -6.75
C TYR A 13 -11.22 22.18 -5.58
N HIS A 14 -10.16 22.91 -5.26
CA HIS A 14 -10.05 23.88 -4.17
C HIS A 14 -10.22 23.32 -2.76
N PHE A 15 -9.93 22.02 -2.56
CA PHE A 15 -9.92 21.44 -1.22
C PHE A 15 -8.72 21.94 -0.42
N THR A 16 -8.91 22.16 0.86
CA THR A 16 -7.84 22.43 1.82
C THR A 16 -6.95 21.18 1.99
N ASP A 17 -5.70 21.35 2.43
CA ASP A 17 -4.79 20.22 2.66
C ASP A 17 -5.33 19.26 3.73
N GLN A 18 -6.08 19.77 4.73
CA GLN A 18 -6.80 18.95 5.71
C GLN A 18 -7.88 18.09 5.07
N GLN A 19 -8.70 18.69 4.18
CA GLN A 19 -9.73 17.97 3.43
C GLN A 19 -9.12 16.91 2.51
N ILE A 20 -7.99 17.20 1.87
CA ILE A 20 -7.25 16.24 1.04
C ILE A 20 -6.77 15.05 1.88
N GLY A 21 -6.10 15.32 2.99
CA GLY A 21 -5.63 14.26 3.90
C GLY A 21 -6.78 13.41 4.45
N PHE A 22 -7.89 14.04 4.84
CA PHE A 22 -9.08 13.36 5.34
C PHE A 22 -9.70 12.46 4.25
N ALA A 23 -9.89 12.96 3.02
CA ALA A 23 -10.47 12.18 1.92
C ALA A 23 -9.60 10.97 1.54
N ILE A 24 -8.26 11.15 1.47
CA ILE A 24 -7.32 10.05 1.22
C ILE A 24 -7.34 9.04 2.37
N GLY A 25 -7.38 9.53 3.61
CA GLY A 25 -7.54 8.68 4.78
C GLY A 25 -8.85 7.91 4.76
N LEU A 26 -9.96 8.55 4.42
CA LEU A 26 -11.28 7.93 4.35
C LEU A 26 -11.35 6.78 3.33
N ASN A 27 -10.64 6.91 2.20
CA ASN A 27 -10.46 5.80 1.26
C ASN A 27 -9.83 4.57 1.92
N SER A 28 -8.86 4.78 2.82
CA SER A 28 -8.23 3.70 3.57
C SER A 28 -9.13 3.17 4.69
N LEU A 29 -9.80 4.04 5.43
CA LEU A 29 -10.73 3.66 6.52
C LEU A 29 -11.88 2.78 6.02
N SER A 30 -12.45 3.10 4.88
CA SER A 30 -13.53 2.31 4.27
C SER A 30 -13.10 0.89 3.93
N SER A 31 -11.82 0.71 3.62
CA SER A 31 -11.23 -0.61 3.40
C SER A 31 -11.30 -1.49 4.64
N ILE A 32 -11.15 -0.94 5.85
CA ILE A 32 -11.13 -1.68 7.11
C ILE A 32 -12.49 -2.35 7.38
N LEU A 33 -13.58 -1.63 7.11
CA LEU A 33 -14.93 -2.10 7.42
C LEU A 33 -15.30 -3.37 6.66
N LEU A 34 -14.78 -3.55 5.44
CA LEU A 34 -15.18 -4.63 4.56
C LEU A 34 -14.05 -5.64 4.25
N VAL A 35 -12.79 -5.32 4.54
CA VAL A 35 -11.66 -6.24 4.28
C VAL A 35 -11.78 -7.52 5.10
N LEU A 36 -12.10 -7.42 6.40
CA LEU A 36 -12.30 -8.62 7.23
C LEU A 36 -13.48 -9.45 6.74
N PRO A 37 -14.69 -8.90 6.54
CA PRO A 37 -15.77 -9.62 5.88
C PRO A 37 -15.35 -10.22 4.54
N PHE A 38 -14.74 -9.45 3.65
CA PHE A 38 -14.31 -9.97 2.34
C PHE A 38 -13.25 -11.05 2.44
N GLY A 39 -12.29 -10.94 3.36
CA GLY A 39 -11.30 -11.99 3.62
C GLY A 39 -11.96 -13.30 4.06
N VAL A 40 -12.87 -13.21 5.02
CA VAL A 40 -13.66 -14.34 5.51
C VAL A 40 -14.59 -14.88 4.42
N PHE A 41 -15.31 -14.02 3.72
CA PHE A 41 -16.17 -14.42 2.61
C PHE A 41 -15.39 -15.10 1.48
N SER A 42 -14.17 -14.65 1.19
CA SER A 42 -13.32 -15.30 0.20
C SER A 42 -12.85 -16.71 0.61
N ASP A 43 -12.80 -16.98 1.91
CA ASP A 43 -12.48 -18.32 2.43
C ASP A 43 -13.70 -19.26 2.43
N TYR A 44 -14.89 -18.72 2.66
CA TYR A 44 -16.12 -19.47 2.86
C TYR A 44 -17.02 -19.60 1.62
N PHE A 45 -17.08 -18.54 0.78
CA PHE A 45 -17.92 -18.52 -0.43
C PHE A 45 -17.07 -18.67 -1.69
N SER A 46 -17.09 -17.64 -2.53
CA SER A 46 -16.44 -17.63 -3.83
C SER A 46 -15.49 -16.44 -3.91
N PRO A 47 -14.16 -16.67 -3.91
CA PRO A 47 -13.18 -15.61 -4.16
C PRO A 47 -13.46 -14.86 -5.46
N LYS A 48 -13.87 -15.57 -6.52
CA LYS A 48 -14.24 -14.98 -7.81
C LYS A 48 -15.37 -13.96 -7.67
N ARG A 49 -16.50 -14.33 -7.05
CA ARG A 49 -17.66 -13.43 -6.90
C ARG A 49 -17.32 -12.21 -6.03
N THR A 50 -16.60 -12.43 -4.93
CA THR A 50 -16.19 -11.36 -4.04
C THR A 50 -15.22 -10.39 -4.72
N LEU A 51 -14.28 -10.91 -5.53
CA LEU A 51 -13.37 -10.12 -6.33
C LEU A 51 -14.10 -9.31 -7.42
N SER A 52 -15.07 -9.92 -8.09
CA SER A 52 -15.88 -9.25 -9.11
C SER A 52 -16.70 -8.11 -8.52
N LEU A 53 -17.32 -8.30 -7.34
CA LEU A 53 -18.03 -7.23 -6.61
C LEU A 53 -17.08 -6.10 -6.21
N GLY A 54 -15.89 -6.42 -5.71
CA GLY A 54 -14.87 -5.42 -5.41
C GLY A 54 -14.45 -4.61 -6.64
N ALA A 55 -14.24 -5.28 -7.77
CA ALA A 55 -13.90 -4.63 -9.03
C ALA A 55 -15.05 -3.73 -9.55
N LEU A 56 -16.31 -4.13 -9.37
CA LEU A 56 -17.48 -3.29 -9.67
C LEU A 56 -17.54 -2.06 -8.78
N CYS A 57 -17.32 -2.18 -7.47
CA CYS A 57 -17.23 -1.02 -6.55
C CYS A 57 -16.11 -0.06 -6.99
N TYR A 58 -14.97 -0.61 -7.41
CA TYR A 58 -13.85 0.20 -7.88
C TYR A 58 -14.16 0.91 -9.21
N SER A 59 -14.89 0.28 -10.11
CA SER A 59 -15.36 0.90 -11.35
C SER A 59 -16.40 1.99 -11.08
N SER A 60 -17.32 1.75 -10.15
CA SER A 60 -18.31 2.76 -9.71
C SER A 60 -17.64 3.98 -9.10
N TYR A 61 -16.55 3.80 -8.34
CA TYR A 61 -15.73 4.90 -7.83
C TYR A 61 -15.25 5.82 -8.96
N PHE A 62 -14.63 5.28 -10.03
CA PHE A 62 -14.17 6.11 -11.15
C PHE A 62 -15.30 6.72 -11.94
N LEU A 63 -16.42 6.01 -12.10
CA LEU A 63 -17.60 6.54 -12.76
C LEU A 63 -18.16 7.78 -12.02
N LEU A 64 -18.34 7.66 -10.70
CA LEU A 64 -18.87 8.76 -9.89
C LEU A 64 -17.88 9.92 -9.78
N LEU A 65 -16.58 9.66 -9.78
CA LEU A 65 -15.54 10.68 -9.75
C LEU A 65 -15.57 11.61 -10.99
N ILE A 66 -16.16 11.17 -12.11
CA ILE A 66 -16.36 12.02 -13.29
C ILE A 66 -17.34 13.15 -13.01
N PHE A 67 -18.39 12.87 -12.24
CA PHE A 67 -19.52 13.77 -12.06
C PHE A 67 -19.47 14.56 -10.75
N LEU A 68 -18.96 13.95 -9.67
CA LEU A 68 -19.01 14.50 -8.32
C LEU A 68 -17.67 15.18 -7.98
N LYS A 69 -17.73 16.47 -7.60
CA LYS A 69 -16.56 17.30 -7.27
C LYS A 69 -16.66 17.96 -5.91
N GLU A 70 -17.85 17.96 -5.31
CA GLU A 70 -18.11 18.52 -3.99
C GLU A 70 -17.45 17.66 -2.90
N PHE A 71 -16.93 18.29 -1.84
CA PHE A 71 -16.18 17.59 -0.80
C PHE A 71 -16.96 16.44 -0.16
N TYR A 72 -18.19 16.67 0.28
CA TYR A 72 -18.99 15.63 0.94
C TYR A 72 -19.39 14.50 -0.01
N SER A 73 -19.72 14.83 -1.25
CA SER A 73 -20.00 13.83 -2.29
C SER A 73 -18.76 12.99 -2.58
N LEU A 74 -17.58 13.62 -2.65
CA LEU A 74 -16.33 12.92 -2.86
C LEU A 74 -15.94 12.05 -1.68
N CYS A 75 -16.23 12.44 -0.44
CA CYS A 75 -16.05 11.56 0.72
C CYS A 75 -16.81 10.24 0.56
N PHE A 76 -18.05 10.28 0.06
CA PHE A 76 -18.81 9.07 -0.26
C PHE A 76 -18.18 8.26 -1.40
N VAL A 77 -17.75 8.93 -2.47
CA VAL A 77 -17.13 8.30 -3.64
C VAL A 77 -15.82 7.60 -3.28
N VAL A 78 -14.95 8.21 -2.46
CA VAL A 78 -13.67 7.60 -2.04
C VAL A 78 -13.87 6.39 -1.14
N ILE A 79 -15.00 6.28 -0.41
CA ILE A 79 -15.39 5.09 0.33
C ILE A 79 -15.55 3.90 -0.61
N LEU A 80 -16.30 4.06 -1.72
CA LEU A 80 -16.45 3.00 -2.73
C LEU A 80 -15.10 2.59 -3.33
N GLY A 81 -14.24 3.57 -3.60
CA GLY A 81 -12.88 3.32 -4.09
C GLY A 81 -12.05 2.49 -3.13
N GLY A 82 -12.08 2.81 -1.84
CA GLY A 82 -11.37 2.09 -0.80
C GLY A 82 -11.85 0.65 -0.62
N VAL A 83 -13.16 0.45 -0.61
CA VAL A 83 -13.80 -0.88 -0.56
C VAL A 83 -13.36 -1.74 -1.74
N GLY A 84 -13.47 -1.21 -2.96
CA GLY A 84 -13.10 -1.93 -4.17
C GLY A 84 -11.62 -2.28 -4.23
N ALA A 85 -10.75 -1.32 -3.94
CA ALA A 85 -9.30 -1.53 -3.93
C ALA A 85 -8.86 -2.57 -2.90
N ALA A 86 -9.47 -2.54 -1.71
CA ALA A 86 -9.19 -3.50 -0.64
C ALA A 86 -9.63 -4.92 -1.01
N ALA A 87 -10.84 -5.08 -1.54
CA ALA A 87 -11.35 -6.37 -2.00
C ALA A 87 -10.42 -6.98 -3.04
N ILE A 88 -10.03 -6.20 -4.08
CA ILE A 88 -9.10 -6.67 -5.12
C ILE A 88 -7.78 -7.11 -4.48
N ARG A 89 -7.17 -6.28 -3.64
CA ARG A 89 -5.84 -6.54 -3.08
C ARG A 89 -5.82 -7.76 -2.15
N VAL A 90 -6.77 -7.85 -1.22
CA VAL A 90 -6.79 -8.91 -0.20
C VAL A 90 -7.16 -10.25 -0.79
N ILE A 91 -8.18 -10.28 -1.64
CA ILE A 91 -8.63 -11.53 -2.24
C ILE A 91 -7.60 -12.07 -3.22
N LEU A 92 -7.00 -11.20 -4.05
CA LEU A 92 -5.97 -11.61 -4.99
C LEU A 92 -4.74 -12.16 -4.26
N MET A 93 -4.27 -11.49 -3.20
CA MET A 93 -3.14 -11.95 -2.38
C MET A 93 -3.47 -13.27 -1.68
N SER A 94 -4.64 -13.38 -1.04
CA SER A 94 -5.08 -14.60 -0.37
C SER A 94 -5.17 -15.78 -1.34
N LEU A 95 -5.82 -15.58 -2.48
CA LEU A 95 -5.96 -16.60 -3.52
C LEU A 95 -4.58 -17.06 -4.03
N TYR A 96 -3.70 -16.10 -4.30
CA TYR A 96 -2.35 -16.39 -4.75
C TYR A 96 -1.55 -17.19 -3.71
N LEU A 97 -1.56 -16.77 -2.44
CA LEU A 97 -0.87 -17.46 -1.35
C LEU A 97 -1.37 -18.89 -1.13
N LYS A 98 -2.66 -19.15 -1.36
CA LYS A 98 -3.24 -20.51 -1.31
C LYS A 98 -2.72 -21.40 -2.44
N LEU A 99 -2.57 -20.84 -3.64
CA LEU A 99 -2.18 -21.59 -4.84
C LEU A 99 -0.69 -21.92 -4.90
N ILE A 100 0.20 -21.06 -4.37
CA ILE A 100 1.65 -21.19 -4.55
C ILE A 100 2.34 -22.23 -3.64
N GLY A 101 1.68 -22.68 -2.59
CA GLY A 101 2.28 -23.60 -1.60
C GLY A 101 3.47 -22.99 -0.83
N PRO A 102 4.12 -23.75 0.08
CA PRO A 102 5.14 -23.20 0.99
C PRO A 102 6.54 -23.10 0.38
N THR A 103 6.86 -23.86 -0.69
CA THR A 103 8.21 -23.90 -1.26
C THR A 103 8.55 -22.67 -2.08
N ARG A 104 9.73 -22.07 -1.85
CA ARG A 104 10.23 -20.86 -2.53
C ARG A 104 9.18 -19.74 -2.55
N ARG A 105 8.51 -19.55 -1.41
CA ARG A 105 7.39 -18.59 -1.28
C ARG A 105 7.85 -17.17 -1.57
N GLY A 106 9.06 -16.78 -1.15
CA GLY A 106 9.62 -15.46 -1.42
C GLY A 106 9.68 -15.14 -2.91
N LYS A 107 10.24 -16.03 -3.73
CA LYS A 107 10.28 -15.85 -5.19
C LYS A 107 8.90 -15.76 -5.82
N LYS A 108 7.95 -16.58 -5.35
CA LYS A 108 6.59 -16.60 -5.90
C LYS A 108 5.84 -15.31 -5.55
N VAL A 109 5.92 -14.86 -4.31
CA VAL A 109 5.32 -13.58 -3.88
C VAL A 109 5.98 -12.41 -4.61
N ALA A 110 7.32 -12.45 -4.80
CA ALA A 110 8.03 -11.46 -5.59
C ALA A 110 7.50 -11.36 -7.03
N PHE A 111 7.12 -12.48 -7.66
CA PHE A 111 6.55 -12.48 -9.00
C PHE A 111 5.18 -11.77 -9.05
N LEU A 112 4.34 -11.93 -8.03
CA LEU A 112 3.08 -11.18 -7.93
C LEU A 112 3.35 -9.68 -7.78
N HIS A 113 4.31 -9.30 -6.92
CA HIS A 113 4.69 -7.91 -6.72
C HIS A 113 5.31 -7.27 -7.96
N LEU A 114 6.00 -8.03 -8.82
CA LEU A 114 6.54 -7.53 -10.08
C LEU A 114 5.45 -6.85 -10.94
N GLY A 115 4.31 -7.54 -11.14
CA GLY A 115 3.17 -6.96 -11.84
C GLY A 115 2.62 -5.70 -11.16
N GLY A 116 2.55 -5.71 -9.81
CA GLY A 116 2.12 -4.56 -9.02
C GLY A 116 3.04 -3.34 -9.20
N TYR A 117 4.35 -3.53 -9.15
CA TYR A 117 5.34 -2.45 -9.31
C TYR A 117 5.42 -1.91 -10.74
N LEU A 118 5.28 -2.77 -11.75
CA LEU A 118 5.14 -2.32 -13.13
C LEU A 118 3.89 -1.44 -13.31
N GLY A 119 2.76 -1.86 -12.72
CA GLY A 119 1.53 -1.05 -12.73
C GLY A 119 1.66 0.25 -11.94
N PHE A 120 2.37 0.23 -10.80
CA PHE A 120 2.69 1.40 -9.99
C PHE A 120 3.54 2.42 -10.77
N GLY A 121 4.46 1.98 -11.62
CA GLY A 121 5.28 2.85 -12.45
C GLY A 121 4.55 3.32 -13.73
N LEU A 122 4.07 2.38 -14.55
CA LEU A 122 3.44 2.68 -15.85
C LEU A 122 2.13 3.48 -15.69
N GLY A 123 1.37 3.21 -14.64
CA GLY A 123 0.10 3.90 -14.38
C GLY A 123 0.27 5.41 -14.25
N PRO A 124 1.12 5.92 -13.33
CA PRO A 124 1.38 7.35 -13.21
C PRO A 124 2.09 7.96 -14.42
N LEU A 125 2.99 7.23 -15.10
CA LEU A 125 3.63 7.73 -16.32
C LEU A 125 2.60 8.11 -17.38
N VAL A 126 1.74 7.15 -17.74
CA VAL A 126 0.66 7.38 -18.70
C VAL A 126 -0.35 8.39 -18.16
N GLY A 127 -0.68 8.27 -16.87
CA GLY A 127 -1.59 9.16 -16.19
C GLY A 127 -1.13 10.60 -16.13
N GLY A 128 0.16 10.85 -15.89
CA GLY A 128 0.75 12.19 -15.87
C GLY A 128 0.73 12.86 -17.24
N TYR A 129 1.04 12.07 -18.29
CA TYR A 129 0.94 12.56 -19.66
C TYR A 129 -0.50 12.93 -20.02
N ILE A 130 -1.46 12.06 -19.73
CA ILE A 130 -2.89 12.32 -20.01
C ILE A 130 -3.38 13.53 -19.21
N TYR A 131 -3.04 13.60 -17.91
CA TYR A 131 -3.51 14.66 -17.04
C TYR A 131 -2.96 16.02 -17.44
N GLU A 132 -1.67 16.10 -17.81
CA GLU A 132 -1.04 17.36 -18.24
C GLU A 132 -1.54 17.83 -19.60
N THR A 133 -1.76 16.89 -20.54
CA THR A 133 -2.08 17.23 -21.94
C THR A 133 -3.59 17.38 -22.18
N TYR A 134 -4.40 16.51 -21.57
CA TYR A 134 -5.84 16.39 -21.84
C TYR A 134 -6.73 16.65 -20.62
N GLY A 135 -6.12 16.89 -19.46
CA GLY A 135 -6.84 17.20 -18.22
C GLY A 135 -7.34 15.96 -17.44
N ALA A 136 -7.95 16.24 -16.27
CA ALA A 136 -8.40 15.23 -15.32
C ALA A 136 -9.51 14.32 -15.87
N GLY A 137 -10.40 14.87 -16.69
CA GLY A 137 -11.55 14.11 -17.21
C GLY A 137 -11.14 12.90 -18.03
N LEU A 138 -10.16 13.02 -18.92
CA LEU A 138 -9.66 11.89 -19.71
C LEU A 138 -8.88 10.90 -18.85
N LEU A 139 -8.12 11.39 -17.87
CA LEU A 139 -7.42 10.55 -16.89
C LEU A 139 -8.38 9.63 -16.14
N ILE A 140 -9.50 10.17 -15.63
CA ILE A 140 -10.50 9.40 -14.86
C ILE A 140 -11.24 8.41 -15.76
N LYS A 141 -11.61 8.81 -16.99
CA LYS A 141 -12.23 7.91 -17.97
C LYS A 141 -11.33 6.74 -18.33
N GLY A 142 -10.02 6.98 -18.51
CA GLY A 142 -9.03 5.93 -18.74
C GLY A 142 -8.94 4.95 -17.56
N ALA A 143 -8.98 5.44 -16.33
CA ALA A 143 -9.01 4.60 -15.13
C ALA A 143 -10.31 3.78 -15.03
N LEU A 144 -11.45 4.34 -15.42
CA LEU A 144 -12.72 3.61 -15.51
C LEU A 144 -12.63 2.46 -16.49
N LEU A 145 -12.11 2.68 -17.70
CA LEU A 145 -11.93 1.61 -18.69
C LEU A 145 -11.03 0.49 -18.18
N LEU A 146 -9.91 0.83 -17.53
CA LEU A 146 -9.02 -0.17 -16.93
C LEU A 146 -9.70 -0.94 -15.80
N SER A 147 -10.50 -0.28 -14.96
CA SER A 147 -11.23 -0.96 -13.88
C SER A 147 -12.32 -1.90 -14.40
N LEU A 148 -13.01 -1.53 -15.47
CA LEU A 148 -13.96 -2.41 -16.17
C LEU A 148 -13.26 -3.63 -16.80
N ALA A 149 -12.06 -3.46 -17.35
CA ALA A 149 -11.25 -4.59 -17.81
C ALA A 149 -10.91 -5.56 -16.67
N ILE A 150 -10.62 -5.05 -15.45
CA ILE A 150 -10.43 -5.91 -14.27
C ILE A 150 -11.70 -6.72 -13.97
N VAL A 151 -12.90 -6.11 -14.04
CA VAL A 151 -14.17 -6.84 -13.86
C VAL A 151 -14.25 -8.01 -14.84
N LEU A 152 -13.97 -7.77 -16.13
CA LEU A 152 -14.00 -8.83 -17.14
C LEU A 152 -12.98 -9.94 -16.85
N LEU A 153 -11.77 -9.57 -16.44
CA LEU A 153 -10.73 -10.56 -16.09
C LEU A 153 -11.11 -11.41 -14.87
N THR A 154 -11.84 -10.85 -13.89
CA THR A 154 -12.30 -11.64 -12.73
C THR A 154 -13.27 -12.75 -13.13
N LEU A 155 -14.03 -12.57 -14.22
CA LEU A 155 -14.95 -13.59 -14.71
C LEU A 155 -14.23 -14.85 -15.24
N LEU A 156 -12.95 -14.73 -15.62
CA LEU A 156 -12.13 -15.86 -16.11
C LEU A 156 -11.51 -16.69 -14.96
N LEU A 157 -11.57 -16.21 -13.72
CA LEU A 157 -11.02 -16.93 -12.57
C LEU A 157 -11.86 -18.15 -12.21
N GLN A 158 -11.20 -19.16 -11.66
CA GLN A 158 -11.83 -20.34 -11.07
C GLN A 158 -11.83 -20.23 -9.55
N ASP A 159 -12.91 -20.70 -8.92
CA ASP A 159 -12.99 -20.75 -7.46
C ASP A 159 -12.22 -21.95 -6.91
N PRO A 160 -11.36 -21.76 -5.88
CA PRO A 160 -10.81 -22.88 -5.13
C PRO A 160 -11.90 -23.53 -4.26
N PRO A 161 -11.70 -24.79 -3.80
CA PRO A 161 -12.63 -25.42 -2.90
C PRO A 161 -12.81 -24.61 -1.61
N PRO A 162 -14.04 -24.52 -1.06
CA PRO A 162 -14.32 -23.77 0.16
C PRO A 162 -13.62 -24.40 1.37
N VAL A 163 -13.24 -23.56 2.33
CA VAL A 163 -12.59 -23.96 3.58
C VAL A 163 -13.57 -23.81 4.75
N VAL A 164 -13.51 -24.74 5.72
CA VAL A 164 -14.34 -24.68 6.94
C VAL A 164 -13.86 -23.52 7.82
N PHE A 165 -14.79 -22.64 8.18
CA PHE A 165 -14.55 -21.44 8.97
C PHE A 165 -14.69 -21.67 10.48
N SER A 166 -13.74 -21.13 11.29
CA SER A 166 -13.79 -21.18 12.76
C SER A 166 -13.25 -19.89 13.39
N PHE A 167 -14.11 -19.07 13.97
CA PHE A 167 -13.72 -17.85 14.69
C PHE A 167 -12.73 -18.10 15.84
N LYS A 168 -12.86 -19.23 16.54
CA LYS A 168 -11.99 -19.57 17.66
C LYS A 168 -10.53 -19.70 17.23
N ASP A 169 -10.30 -20.26 16.04
CA ASP A 169 -8.96 -20.46 15.50
C ASP A 169 -8.31 -19.16 15.06
N TYR A 170 -9.06 -18.22 14.45
CA TYR A 170 -8.55 -16.88 14.13
C TYR A 170 -8.12 -16.12 15.39
N LYS A 171 -8.92 -16.18 16.47
CA LYS A 171 -8.57 -15.55 17.75
C LYS A 171 -7.27 -16.09 18.34
N ARG A 172 -6.99 -17.38 18.14
CA ARG A 172 -5.74 -18.01 18.57
C ARG A 172 -4.57 -17.51 17.71
N ASP A 173 -4.73 -17.52 16.39
CA ASP A 173 -3.67 -17.11 15.44
C ASP A 173 -3.18 -15.67 15.73
N VAL A 174 -4.12 -14.76 16.04
CA VAL A 174 -3.80 -13.34 16.32
C VAL A 174 -3.00 -13.14 17.61
N LYS A 175 -3.17 -14.03 18.60
CA LYS A 175 -2.49 -13.89 19.90
C LYS A 175 -1.04 -14.40 19.90
N GLU A 176 -0.59 -15.02 18.83
CA GLU A 176 0.79 -15.47 18.68
C GLU A 176 1.75 -14.28 18.72
N PRO A 177 2.83 -14.32 19.54
CA PRO A 177 3.74 -13.18 19.71
C PRO A 177 4.35 -12.67 18.39
N ASN A 178 4.66 -13.57 17.45
CA ASN A 178 5.18 -13.19 16.14
C ASN A 178 4.13 -12.49 15.26
N ALA A 179 2.85 -12.87 15.38
CA ALA A 179 1.74 -12.21 14.69
C ALA A 179 1.53 -10.80 15.24
N LEU A 180 1.56 -10.64 16.57
CA LEU A 180 1.45 -9.33 17.24
C LEU A 180 2.62 -8.41 16.83
N PHE A 181 3.84 -8.93 16.81
CA PHE A 181 5.00 -8.16 16.34
C PHE A 181 4.88 -7.76 14.87
N LEU A 182 4.44 -8.67 14.01
CA LEU A 182 4.19 -8.37 12.59
C LEU A 182 3.12 -7.28 12.45
N MET A 183 2.04 -7.33 13.22
CA MET A 183 1.00 -6.30 13.23
C MET A 183 1.56 -4.93 13.65
N ALA A 184 2.41 -4.86 14.67
CA ALA A 184 3.06 -3.62 15.08
C ALA A 184 3.95 -3.04 13.97
N VAL A 185 4.76 -3.88 13.30
CA VAL A 185 5.60 -3.46 12.18
C VAL A 185 4.78 -2.99 10.99
N VAL A 186 3.72 -3.72 10.65
CA VAL A 186 2.83 -3.39 9.54
C VAL A 186 2.02 -2.11 9.84
N PHE A 187 1.67 -1.85 11.10
CA PHE A 187 1.08 -0.58 11.51
C PHE A 187 2.05 0.57 11.21
N VAL A 188 3.29 0.45 11.65
CA VAL A 188 4.33 1.49 11.42
C VAL A 188 4.58 1.69 9.91
N LEU A 189 4.65 0.62 9.13
CA LEU A 189 4.73 0.70 7.67
C LEU A 189 3.50 1.42 7.07
N GLY A 190 2.32 1.20 7.64
CA GLY A 190 1.09 1.89 7.23
C GLY A 190 1.15 3.41 7.47
N THR A 191 1.74 3.87 8.58
CA THR A 191 1.92 5.31 8.85
C THR A 191 2.75 5.99 7.78
N HIS A 192 3.80 5.32 7.33
CA HIS A 192 4.66 5.73 6.23
C HIS A 192 3.86 5.94 4.93
N PHE A 193 3.06 4.96 4.53
CA PHE A 193 2.24 5.06 3.32
C PHE A 193 1.16 6.14 3.41
N GLY A 194 0.56 6.36 4.59
CA GLY A 194 -0.42 7.42 4.79
C GLY A 194 0.18 8.80 4.51
N THR A 195 1.40 9.03 5.00
CA THR A 195 2.17 10.26 4.76
C THR A 195 2.46 10.44 3.26
N GLU A 196 2.94 9.39 2.59
CA GLU A 196 3.29 9.48 1.17
C GLU A 196 2.08 9.70 0.26
N GLN A 197 1.02 8.94 0.45
CA GLN A 197 -0.18 9.06 -0.38
C GLN A 197 -0.81 10.45 -0.33
N THR A 198 -0.66 11.16 0.79
CA THR A 198 -1.20 12.50 0.97
C THR A 198 -0.25 13.58 0.47
N THR A 199 1.06 13.42 0.67
CA THR A 199 1.99 14.55 0.62
C THR A 199 2.95 14.52 -0.57
N ILE A 200 3.35 13.32 -1.08
CA ILE A 200 4.47 13.24 -2.04
C ILE A 200 4.21 13.98 -3.35
N SER A 201 3.02 13.85 -3.95
CA SER A 201 2.70 14.54 -5.20
C SER A 201 2.54 16.06 -5.01
N LEU A 202 2.09 16.49 -3.82
CA LEU A 202 2.04 17.90 -3.44
C LEU A 202 3.44 18.47 -3.22
N LEU A 203 4.34 17.75 -2.55
CA LEU A 203 5.74 18.14 -2.40
C LEU A 203 6.41 18.33 -3.78
N MET A 204 6.23 17.36 -4.69
CA MET A 204 6.78 17.44 -6.05
C MET A 204 6.25 18.65 -6.81
N LYS A 205 4.93 18.91 -6.72
CA LYS A 205 4.27 20.00 -7.46
C LYS A 205 4.55 21.36 -6.84
N GLU A 206 4.27 21.52 -5.55
CA GLU A 206 4.20 22.83 -4.88
C GLU A 206 5.56 23.29 -4.34
N VAL A 207 6.47 22.36 -3.99
CA VAL A 207 7.78 22.70 -3.42
C VAL A 207 8.89 22.63 -4.48
N ILE A 208 8.91 21.55 -5.29
CA ILE A 208 9.96 21.33 -6.28
C ILE A 208 9.59 21.95 -7.64
N GLY A 209 8.28 22.23 -7.87
CA GLY A 209 7.81 22.87 -9.10
C GLY A 209 7.63 21.94 -10.30
N MET A 210 7.56 20.62 -10.07
CA MET A 210 7.39 19.62 -11.13
C MET A 210 6.03 19.73 -11.81
N ASN A 211 6.00 19.55 -13.14
CA ASN A 211 4.75 19.31 -13.85
C ASN A 211 4.27 17.85 -13.69
N LYS A 212 3.03 17.54 -14.11
CA LYS A 212 2.45 16.21 -13.90
C LYS A 212 3.14 15.10 -14.71
N LYS A 213 3.76 15.44 -15.86
CA LYS A 213 4.56 14.48 -16.63
C LYS A 213 5.84 14.10 -15.88
N GLU A 214 6.54 15.08 -15.31
CA GLU A 214 7.75 14.85 -14.50
C GLU A 214 7.42 14.01 -13.25
N ILE A 215 6.32 14.29 -12.56
CA ILE A 215 5.82 13.47 -11.45
C ILE A 215 5.57 12.02 -11.92
N GLY A 216 4.96 11.86 -13.09
CA GLY A 216 4.75 10.55 -13.72
C GLY A 216 6.05 9.81 -14.01
N VAL A 217 7.08 10.50 -14.49
CA VAL A 217 8.42 9.94 -14.75
C VAL A 217 9.08 9.48 -13.44
N VAL A 218 8.98 10.26 -12.35
CA VAL A 218 9.47 9.83 -11.03
C VAL A 218 8.81 8.53 -10.60
N PHE A 219 7.49 8.45 -10.60
CA PHE A 219 6.79 7.21 -10.22
C PHE A 219 7.15 6.03 -11.13
N PHE A 220 7.34 6.28 -12.43
CA PHE A 220 7.79 5.24 -13.37
C PHE A 220 9.18 4.71 -13.01
N ALA A 221 10.13 5.62 -12.78
CA ALA A 221 11.50 5.24 -12.40
C ALA A 221 11.51 4.44 -11.09
N LEU A 222 10.72 4.86 -10.08
CA LEU A 222 10.58 4.13 -8.81
C LEU A 222 9.91 2.77 -9.00
N GLY A 223 8.84 2.69 -9.77
CA GLY A 223 8.17 1.42 -10.06
C GLY A 223 9.06 0.43 -10.83
N ALA A 224 9.79 0.91 -11.84
CA ALA A 224 10.75 0.11 -12.59
C ALA A 224 11.91 -0.36 -11.69
N TRP A 225 12.40 0.51 -10.80
CA TRP A 225 13.43 0.19 -9.82
C TRP A 225 12.96 -0.88 -8.82
N MET A 226 11.76 -0.74 -8.25
CA MET A 226 11.16 -1.76 -7.37
C MET A 226 10.94 -3.09 -8.11
N ALA A 227 10.47 -3.04 -9.36
CA ALA A 227 10.29 -4.22 -10.21
C ALA A 227 11.64 -4.93 -10.48
N PHE A 228 12.72 -4.18 -10.65
CA PHE A 228 14.07 -4.72 -10.77
C PHE A 228 14.57 -5.35 -9.47
N LEU A 229 14.32 -4.71 -8.32
CA LEU A 229 14.80 -5.16 -7.01
C LEU A 229 14.06 -6.39 -6.48
N VAL A 230 12.77 -6.51 -6.74
CA VAL A 230 11.90 -7.49 -6.07
C VAL A 230 12.28 -8.96 -6.29
N PRO A 231 12.78 -9.40 -7.46
CA PRO A 231 13.26 -10.77 -7.63
C PRO A 231 14.47 -11.09 -6.74
N PHE A 232 15.39 -10.13 -6.58
CA PHE A 232 16.57 -10.30 -5.71
C PHE A 232 16.17 -10.33 -4.24
N ALA A 233 15.27 -9.44 -3.82
CA ALA A 233 14.70 -9.46 -2.49
C ALA A 233 14.02 -10.80 -2.19
N GLY A 234 13.18 -11.32 -3.10
CA GLY A 234 12.53 -12.61 -2.94
C GLY A 234 13.50 -13.79 -2.84
N MET A 235 14.62 -13.76 -3.59
CA MET A 235 15.68 -14.78 -3.46
C MET A 235 16.42 -14.69 -2.12
N LEU A 236 16.62 -13.48 -1.60
CA LEU A 236 17.27 -13.26 -0.31
C LEU A 236 16.41 -13.78 0.84
N MET A 237 15.08 -13.61 0.73
CA MET A 237 14.10 -14.06 1.72
C MET A 237 13.97 -15.59 1.81
N ASP A 238 14.15 -16.29 0.70
CA ASP A 238 14.14 -17.76 0.69
C ASP A 238 15.35 -18.37 1.42
N LYS A 239 16.41 -17.60 1.69
CA LYS A 239 17.56 -17.98 2.51
C LYS A 239 17.20 -17.81 3.99
N LYS A 240 16.83 -18.91 4.66
CA LYS A 240 16.40 -18.99 6.07
C LYS A 240 17.23 -18.14 7.05
N HIS A 241 16.61 -17.63 8.10
CA HIS A 241 17.10 -17.02 9.34
C HIS A 241 17.19 -15.50 9.43
N ARG A 242 16.91 -14.69 8.39
CA ARG A 242 17.09 -13.23 8.47
C ARG A 242 15.84 -12.42 8.14
N VAL A 243 14.66 -13.05 8.06
CA VAL A 243 13.44 -12.42 7.56
C VAL A 243 13.08 -11.16 8.34
N PHE A 244 12.97 -11.22 9.65
CA PHE A 244 12.71 -10.01 10.46
C PHE A 244 13.83 -8.97 10.41
N PHE A 245 15.08 -9.41 10.28
CA PHE A 245 16.20 -8.48 10.13
C PHE A 245 16.07 -7.66 8.84
N LEU A 246 15.75 -8.32 7.73
CA LEU A 246 15.56 -7.65 6.43
C LEU A 246 14.36 -6.70 6.45
N LEU A 247 13.27 -7.08 7.12
CA LEU A 247 12.10 -6.21 7.33
C LEU A 247 12.49 -4.92 8.07
N LEU A 248 13.15 -5.05 9.22
CA LEU A 248 13.55 -3.89 10.01
C LEU A 248 14.64 -3.06 9.34
N LEU A 249 15.59 -3.69 8.65
CA LEU A 249 16.59 -3.00 7.85
C LEU A 249 15.94 -2.20 6.71
N GLY A 250 14.95 -2.80 6.04
CA GLY A 250 14.16 -2.13 5.01
C GLY A 250 13.48 -0.88 5.56
N LEU A 251 12.84 -0.97 6.72
CA LEU A 251 12.22 0.17 7.38
C LEU A 251 13.23 1.24 7.82
N LEU A 252 14.42 0.86 8.30
CA LEU A 252 15.48 1.81 8.64
C LEU A 252 15.97 2.59 7.42
N ILE A 253 16.21 1.91 6.30
CA ILE A 253 16.61 2.56 5.04
C ILE A 253 15.48 3.48 4.58
N SER A 254 14.26 2.97 4.46
CA SER A 254 13.11 3.73 3.99
C SER A 254 12.88 4.97 4.84
N SER A 255 12.82 4.85 6.17
CA SER A 255 12.57 5.98 7.07
C SER A 255 13.67 7.03 7.06
N SER A 256 14.94 6.64 6.97
CA SER A 256 16.06 7.58 6.85
C SER A 256 15.93 8.42 5.59
N PHE A 257 15.68 7.77 4.45
CA PHE A 257 15.55 8.46 3.18
C PHE A 257 14.20 9.17 3.02
N GLN A 258 13.19 8.83 3.83
CA GLN A 258 11.97 9.62 3.96
C GLN A 258 12.27 10.99 4.59
N VAL A 259 13.06 11.05 5.66
CA VAL A 259 13.50 12.34 6.23
C VAL A 259 14.29 13.15 5.20
N ILE A 260 15.23 12.52 4.49
CA ILE A 260 16.05 13.18 3.48
C ILE A 260 15.19 13.70 2.31
N THR A 261 14.07 13.05 1.96
CA THR A 261 13.12 13.52 0.94
C THR A 261 12.64 14.95 1.22
N ALA A 262 12.45 15.34 2.47
CA ALA A 262 12.03 16.70 2.84
C ALA A 262 13.02 17.80 2.47
N PHE A 263 14.27 17.44 2.26
CA PHE A 263 15.36 18.39 1.92
C PHE A 263 15.71 18.41 0.44
N THR A 264 15.03 17.63 -0.38
CA THR A 264 15.21 17.65 -1.83
C THR A 264 14.54 18.86 -2.47
N ASN A 265 15.21 19.50 -3.44
CA ASN A 265 14.71 20.72 -4.07
C ASN A 265 14.76 20.64 -5.60
N THR A 266 15.20 19.52 -6.19
CA THR A 266 15.29 19.32 -7.63
C THR A 266 14.74 17.96 -8.03
N PHE A 267 14.32 17.81 -9.28
CA PHE A 267 13.90 16.53 -9.84
C PHE A 267 14.95 15.43 -9.58
N PHE A 268 16.22 15.70 -9.89
CA PHE A 268 17.27 14.69 -9.79
C PHE A 268 17.59 14.31 -8.34
N SER A 269 17.68 15.28 -7.42
CA SER A 269 17.93 14.99 -6.00
C SER A 269 16.78 14.17 -5.40
N LEU A 270 15.53 14.51 -5.73
CA LEU A 270 14.37 13.73 -5.30
C LEU A 270 14.44 12.31 -5.86
N LEU A 271 14.70 12.15 -7.16
CA LEU A 271 14.73 10.82 -7.79
C LEU A 271 15.76 9.90 -7.12
N VAL A 272 17.00 10.38 -6.93
CA VAL A 272 18.05 9.58 -6.28
C VAL A 272 17.67 9.20 -4.85
N VAL A 273 17.21 10.16 -4.05
CA VAL A 273 16.79 9.92 -2.65
C VAL A 273 15.64 8.92 -2.62
N ARG A 274 14.65 9.05 -3.49
CA ARG A 274 13.51 8.15 -3.57
C ARG A 274 13.87 6.76 -4.10
N MET A 275 14.86 6.61 -4.96
CA MET A 275 15.35 5.28 -5.37
C MET A 275 15.96 4.52 -4.20
N ILE A 276 16.75 5.18 -3.34
CA ILE A 276 17.31 4.52 -2.15
C ILE A 276 16.19 4.22 -1.12
N HIS A 277 15.27 5.15 -0.95
CA HIS A 277 14.08 4.97 -0.11
C HIS A 277 13.27 3.74 -0.53
N THR A 278 12.95 3.59 -1.81
CA THR A 278 12.15 2.46 -2.32
C THR A 278 12.89 1.12 -2.31
N LEU A 279 14.21 1.10 -2.19
CA LEU A 279 14.95 -0.14 -1.85
C LEU A 279 14.50 -0.65 -0.47
N GLY A 280 14.42 0.26 0.52
CA GLY A 280 13.91 -0.08 1.85
C GLY A 280 12.45 -0.54 1.82
N ASP A 281 11.59 0.17 1.08
CA ASP A 281 10.18 -0.21 0.93
C ASP A 281 10.00 -1.58 0.28
N THR A 282 10.78 -1.88 -0.77
CA THR A 282 10.70 -3.18 -1.46
C THR A 282 10.99 -4.32 -0.48
N LEU A 283 12.02 -4.18 0.37
CA LEU A 283 12.32 -5.15 1.41
C LEU A 283 11.17 -5.24 2.44
N ALA A 284 10.71 -4.12 2.99
CA ALA A 284 9.71 -4.12 4.05
C ALA A 284 8.35 -4.65 3.59
N ILE A 285 7.89 -4.27 2.39
CA ILE A 285 6.60 -4.72 1.84
C ILE A 285 6.64 -6.23 1.57
N LEU A 286 7.65 -6.69 0.82
CA LEU A 286 7.75 -8.08 0.41
C LEU A 286 7.87 -9.01 1.64
N GLU A 287 8.71 -8.62 2.62
CA GLU A 287 8.88 -9.37 3.86
C GLU A 287 7.60 -9.46 4.68
N SER A 288 6.84 -8.37 4.78
CA SER A 288 5.57 -8.39 5.52
C SER A 288 4.58 -9.40 4.94
N ASP A 289 4.54 -9.52 3.61
CA ASP A 289 3.64 -10.45 2.91
C ASP A 289 4.17 -11.91 3.00
N VAL A 290 5.49 -12.11 2.90
CA VAL A 290 6.12 -13.43 3.11
C VAL A 290 5.90 -13.92 4.54
N LEU A 291 6.09 -13.05 5.55
CA LEU A 291 5.86 -13.39 6.96
C LEU A 291 4.39 -13.69 7.25
N THR A 292 3.47 -12.97 6.64
CA THR A 292 2.03 -13.30 6.73
C THR A 292 1.78 -14.73 6.28
N GLY A 293 2.36 -15.11 5.15
CA GLY A 293 2.26 -16.49 4.66
C GLY A 293 2.97 -17.56 5.51
N HIS A 294 3.96 -17.16 6.32
CA HIS A 294 4.66 -18.08 7.23
C HIS A 294 3.98 -18.28 8.58
N PHE A 295 3.44 -17.21 9.16
CA PHE A 295 2.86 -17.26 10.50
C PHE A 295 1.44 -17.78 10.54
N PHE A 296 0.70 -17.64 9.44
CA PHE A 296 -0.69 -18.04 9.41
C PHE A 296 -0.93 -19.32 8.59
N PRO A 297 -1.81 -20.22 9.08
CA PRO A 297 -2.17 -21.44 8.36
C PRO A 297 -2.81 -21.14 7.00
N ALA A 298 -2.47 -21.95 5.98
CA ALA A 298 -3.00 -21.79 4.63
C ALA A 298 -4.54 -21.76 4.57
N ALA A 299 -5.19 -22.55 5.41
CA ALA A 299 -6.65 -22.61 5.53
C ALA A 299 -7.29 -21.29 6.01
N ARG A 300 -6.54 -20.44 6.71
CA ARG A 300 -7.04 -19.18 7.29
C ARG A 300 -6.27 -17.95 6.80
N LEU A 301 -5.57 -18.09 5.68
CA LEU A 301 -4.79 -16.99 5.12
C LEU A 301 -5.67 -15.81 4.68
N GLY A 302 -6.90 -16.03 4.20
CA GLY A 302 -7.80 -14.97 3.79
C GLY A 302 -8.13 -14.02 4.93
N GLY A 303 -8.67 -14.52 6.02
CA GLY A 303 -9.01 -13.70 7.19
C GLY A 303 -7.80 -13.10 7.89
N ASN A 304 -6.71 -13.87 8.06
CA ASN A 304 -5.49 -13.36 8.70
C ASN A 304 -4.76 -12.31 7.83
N SER A 305 -4.69 -12.49 6.51
CA SER A 305 -4.20 -11.45 5.59
C SER A 305 -5.09 -10.22 5.62
N GLY A 306 -6.42 -10.41 5.70
CA GLY A 306 -7.38 -9.33 5.89
C GLY A 306 -7.11 -8.54 7.17
N LEU A 307 -6.81 -9.21 8.29
CA LEU A 307 -6.47 -8.54 9.55
C LEU A 307 -5.17 -7.72 9.42
N ILE A 308 -4.11 -8.31 8.87
CA ILE A 308 -2.84 -7.59 8.63
C ILE A 308 -3.08 -6.36 7.73
N PHE A 309 -3.91 -6.52 6.70
CA PHE A 309 -4.29 -5.40 5.84
C PHE A 309 -5.11 -4.34 6.60
N CYS A 310 -6.04 -4.72 7.49
CA CYS A 310 -6.78 -3.80 8.34
C CYS A 310 -5.87 -2.97 9.23
N VAL A 311 -4.89 -3.59 9.87
CA VAL A 311 -3.90 -2.90 10.72
C VAL A 311 -3.13 -1.86 9.91
N ARG A 312 -2.67 -2.24 8.71
CA ARG A 312 -1.96 -1.32 7.80
C ARG A 312 -2.84 -0.16 7.35
N THR A 313 -4.07 -0.44 6.94
CA THR A 313 -4.98 0.61 6.44
C THR A 313 -5.48 1.54 7.52
N LEU A 314 -5.63 1.06 8.77
CA LEU A 314 -5.90 1.93 9.92
C LEU A 314 -4.78 2.95 10.11
N ALA A 315 -3.54 2.51 10.05
CA ALA A 315 -2.39 3.40 10.15
C ALA A 315 -2.32 4.37 8.96
N ILE A 316 -2.63 3.92 7.73
CA ILE A 316 -2.71 4.80 6.55
C ILE A 316 -3.77 5.89 6.77
N PHE A 317 -4.98 5.53 7.24
CA PHE A 317 -6.03 6.51 7.55
C PHE A 317 -5.55 7.57 8.54
N MET A 318 -5.03 7.13 9.69
CA MET A 318 -4.59 8.03 10.74
C MET A 318 -3.51 9.00 10.25
N PHE A 319 -2.53 8.48 9.52
CA PHE A 319 -1.38 9.29 9.08
C PHE A 319 -1.65 10.08 7.79
N ALA A 320 -2.58 9.68 6.95
CA ALA A 320 -3.06 10.51 5.84
C ALA A 320 -3.76 11.77 6.38
N ALA A 321 -4.67 11.62 7.34
CA ALA A 321 -5.35 12.74 7.99
C ALA A 321 -4.37 13.63 8.75
N PHE A 322 -3.47 13.01 9.54
CA PHE A 322 -2.43 13.73 10.28
C PHE A 322 -1.46 14.49 9.36
N SER A 323 -1.03 13.87 8.26
CA SER A 323 -0.17 14.53 7.27
C SER A 323 -0.87 15.69 6.55
N GLY A 324 -2.17 15.57 6.26
CA GLY A 324 -2.95 16.68 5.72
C GLY A 324 -3.02 17.86 6.70
N TRP A 325 -3.17 17.58 7.98
CA TRP A 325 -3.12 18.60 9.04
C TRP A 325 -1.73 19.25 9.15
N LEU A 326 -0.66 18.45 9.14
CA LEU A 326 0.73 18.97 9.14
C LEU A 326 1.04 19.79 7.87
N ASN A 327 0.57 19.36 6.70
CA ASN A 327 0.71 20.09 5.44
C ASN A 327 0.12 21.50 5.56
N HIS A 328 -1.06 21.61 6.19
CA HIS A 328 -1.75 22.87 6.40
C HIS A 328 -0.99 23.81 7.34
N LEU A 329 -0.42 23.28 8.44
CA LEU A 329 0.25 24.09 9.46
C LEU A 329 1.70 24.44 9.12
N TRP A 330 2.47 23.48 8.60
CA TRP A 330 3.92 23.58 8.49
C TRP A 330 4.45 23.23 7.10
N GLY A 331 3.57 23.02 6.13
CA GLY A 331 3.91 22.72 4.74
C GLY A 331 4.35 21.27 4.50
N TYR A 332 4.56 20.95 3.21
CA TYR A 332 4.69 19.59 2.70
C TYR A 332 5.98 18.84 3.09
N LYS A 333 6.95 19.51 3.73
CA LYS A 333 8.21 18.89 4.21
C LYS A 333 8.03 18.19 5.56
N MET A 334 7.23 18.78 6.45
CA MET A 334 7.11 18.32 7.84
C MET A 334 6.54 16.93 8.03
N PRO A 335 5.53 16.47 7.28
CA PRO A 335 5.06 15.09 7.41
C PRO A 335 6.15 14.04 7.16
N PHE A 336 7.04 14.28 6.19
CA PHE A 336 8.16 13.37 5.91
C PHE A 336 9.18 13.32 7.05
N ILE A 337 9.49 14.46 7.66
CA ILE A 337 10.44 14.55 8.79
C ILE A 337 9.86 13.82 10.00
N ILE A 338 8.65 14.17 10.43
CA ILE A 338 8.02 13.63 11.63
C ILE A 338 7.80 12.12 11.50
N ASN A 339 7.18 11.69 10.40
CA ASN A 339 6.92 10.27 10.19
C ASN A 339 8.23 9.48 10.02
N GLY A 340 9.19 9.99 9.25
CA GLY A 340 10.48 9.32 9.06
C GLY A 340 11.23 9.11 10.37
N ILE A 341 11.30 10.12 11.24
CA ILE A 341 11.93 9.99 12.57
C ILE A 341 11.18 8.94 13.43
N MET A 342 9.85 8.97 13.43
CA MET A 342 9.04 8.02 14.19
C MET A 342 9.26 6.58 13.75
N VAL A 343 9.24 6.31 12.43
CA VAL A 343 9.46 4.99 11.85
C VAL A 343 10.90 4.52 12.09
N PHE A 344 11.87 5.41 11.97
CA PHE A 344 13.28 5.12 12.26
C PHE A 344 13.48 4.70 13.73
N ALA A 345 12.96 5.49 14.68
CA ALA A 345 13.07 5.19 16.10
C ALA A 345 12.44 3.85 16.46
N PHE A 346 11.24 3.57 15.96
CA PHE A 346 10.59 2.26 16.14
C PHE A 346 11.44 1.12 15.60
N SER A 347 11.93 1.25 14.37
CA SER A 347 12.66 0.18 13.69
C SER A 347 13.99 -0.12 14.36
N LEU A 348 14.69 0.92 14.82
CA LEU A 348 15.94 0.79 15.57
C LEU A 348 15.69 0.09 16.92
N THR A 349 14.68 0.53 17.67
CA THR A 349 14.32 -0.08 18.97
C THR A 349 13.93 -1.55 18.79
N ALA A 350 13.12 -1.87 17.79
CA ALA A 350 12.72 -3.23 17.49
C ALA A 350 13.90 -4.14 17.11
N LEU A 351 14.87 -3.60 16.35
CA LEU A 351 16.09 -4.31 15.96
C LEU A 351 16.99 -4.60 17.17
N LEU A 352 17.19 -3.62 18.05
CA LEU A 352 17.99 -3.78 19.28
C LEU A 352 17.33 -4.77 20.23
N TYR A 353 16.02 -4.67 20.45
CA TYR A 353 15.28 -5.59 21.31
C TYR A 353 15.42 -7.05 20.84
N ARG A 354 15.26 -7.31 19.55
CA ARG A 354 15.42 -8.68 19.01
C ARG A 354 16.85 -9.21 19.06
N ARG A 355 17.86 -8.35 18.95
CA ARG A 355 19.26 -8.76 19.15
C ARG A 355 19.51 -9.17 20.60
N SER A 356 18.99 -8.44 21.58
CA SER A 356 19.13 -8.79 23.00
C SER A 356 18.39 -10.09 23.36
N ALA A 357 17.20 -10.31 22.80
CA ALA A 357 16.42 -11.54 23.01
C ALA A 357 17.03 -12.79 22.34
N ALA A 358 17.83 -12.61 21.29
CA ALA A 358 18.54 -13.69 20.61
C ALA A 358 19.94 -13.97 21.17
N ALA A 359 20.46 -13.14 22.07
CA ALA A 359 21.70 -13.39 22.77
C ALA A 359 21.52 -14.62 23.69
N PRO A 360 22.43 -15.64 23.64
CA PRO A 360 22.33 -16.75 24.56
C PRO A 360 22.39 -16.23 25.99
N GLN A 361 21.38 -16.59 26.80
CA GLN A 361 21.49 -16.42 28.24
C GLN A 361 22.68 -17.29 28.67
N VAL A 362 23.82 -16.64 28.89
CA VAL A 362 24.97 -17.29 29.51
C VAL A 362 24.52 -17.70 30.91
N LYS A 363 24.21 -19.00 31.07
CA LYS A 363 24.01 -19.63 32.36
C LYS A 363 25.37 -20.00 32.93
#